data_061d9316378a769f5b26933a2ab11181
#
_entry.id   061d9316378a769f5b26933a2ab11181
#
_cell.length_a   1.000
_cell.length_b   1.000
_cell.length_c   1.000
_cell.angle_alpha   90.00
_cell.angle_beta   90.00
_cell.angle_gamma   90.00
#
_symmetry.space_group_name_H-M   'P 1'
#
loop_
_entity.id
_entity.type
_entity.pdbx_description
1 polymer ?
#
loop_
_entity_poly.entity_id
_entity_poly.type
_entity_poly.pdbx_seq_one_letter_code
_entity_poly.pdbx_strand_id
1 'polypeptide(L)'
;MAQECSGNPPFGEVATREPFLGELLPGQQILSWRLEQLAKGGQSSDLDWLLDLGGDLRWRELQLLHLNPGRQVALSTSLDALAALWDRHLRSAEPIQYLVGLCPWRDLLLDVAPGVLIPRQETEVLVELALGLMGGRGPGLWADLGTGSGCLALALARAWPGSRGFAVEHSPEAIAIATGNLQAPREGPMASVELLLGSWWEPLQPF
;
A
#
# COMPACT_ATOMS: atom_id res chain seq x y z
N MET A 1 11.36 -32.37 31.05
CA MET A 1 11.95 -32.22 29.73
C MET A 1 10.90 -31.53 28.85
N ALA A 2 10.95 -30.23 28.80
CA ALA A 2 10.09 -29.41 27.93
C ALA A 2 10.90 -29.09 26.67
N GLN A 3 10.40 -29.49 25.51
CA GLN A 3 10.98 -29.26 24.22
C GLN A 3 10.51 -27.88 23.75
N GLU A 4 11.44 -26.94 23.67
CA GLU A 4 11.23 -25.61 23.08
C GLU A 4 11.02 -25.77 21.56
N CYS A 5 9.83 -25.45 21.10
CA CYS A 5 9.55 -25.23 19.69
C CYS A 5 9.99 -23.80 19.33
N SER A 6 11.22 -23.66 18.83
CA SER A 6 11.67 -22.44 18.17
C SER A 6 11.07 -22.41 16.77
N GLY A 7 9.90 -21.79 16.61
CA GLY A 7 9.30 -21.45 15.33
C GLY A 7 9.78 -20.07 14.90
N ASN A 8 10.58 -20.01 13.84
CA ASN A 8 10.86 -18.78 13.11
C ASN A 8 9.55 -18.18 12.60
N PRO A 9 9.32 -16.86 12.69
CA PRO A 9 8.15 -16.23 12.13
C PRO A 9 8.20 -16.35 10.58
N PRO A 10 7.10 -16.72 9.93
CA PRO A 10 7.05 -16.95 8.47
C PRO A 10 6.99 -15.68 7.62
N PHE A 11 7.15 -14.52 8.20
CA PHE A 11 7.10 -13.24 7.47
C PHE A 11 8.48 -12.63 7.49
N GLY A 12 9.05 -12.45 6.29
CA GLY A 12 10.28 -11.69 6.13
C GLY A 12 10.14 -10.33 6.82
N GLU A 13 11.17 -9.98 7.58
CA GLU A 13 11.34 -8.65 8.15
C GLU A 13 10.93 -7.62 7.10
N VAL A 14 10.03 -6.70 7.48
CA VAL A 14 9.83 -5.46 6.74
C VAL A 14 11.22 -4.81 6.73
N ALA A 15 11.91 -4.98 5.61
CA ALA A 15 13.23 -4.42 5.45
C ALA A 15 13.08 -2.91 5.67
N THR A 16 13.63 -2.42 6.77
CA THR A 16 13.88 -0.99 6.94
C THR A 16 14.65 -0.58 5.70
N ARG A 17 13.97 0.11 4.78
CA ARG A 17 14.60 0.61 3.57
C ARG A 17 15.70 1.54 4.04
N GLU A 18 16.96 1.08 4.01
CA GLU A 18 18.07 2.00 4.09
C GLU A 18 17.88 3.05 2.98
N PRO A 19 18.07 4.33 3.25
CA PRO A 19 17.97 5.34 2.23
C PRO A 19 19.01 5.00 1.14
N PHE A 20 18.53 4.42 0.04
CA PHE A 20 19.33 4.30 -1.17
C PHE A 20 19.58 5.75 -1.60
N LEU A 21 20.82 6.22 -1.44
CA LEU A 21 21.28 7.46 -2.04
C LEU A 21 21.35 7.19 -3.54
N GLY A 22 20.18 7.33 -4.21
CA GLY A 22 19.97 6.98 -5.59
C GLY A 22 21.00 7.69 -6.46
N GLU A 23 21.61 6.95 -7.37
CA GLU A 23 22.41 7.52 -8.44
C GLU A 23 21.54 8.50 -9.24
N LEU A 24 22.05 9.71 -9.45
CA LEU A 24 21.40 10.69 -10.33
C LEU A 24 21.53 10.21 -11.78
N LEU A 25 20.41 9.90 -12.39
CA LEU A 25 20.33 9.41 -13.76
C LEU A 25 19.76 10.49 -14.69
N PRO A 26 20.33 10.67 -15.90
CA PRO A 26 19.69 11.53 -16.90
C PRO A 26 18.33 10.94 -17.31
N GLY A 27 17.33 11.79 -17.48
CA GLY A 27 15.98 11.36 -17.90
C GLY A 27 16.00 10.55 -19.21
N GLN A 28 16.91 10.86 -20.13
CA GLN A 28 17.12 10.07 -21.35
C GLN A 28 17.42 8.59 -21.06
N GLN A 29 18.21 8.30 -20.02
CA GLN A 29 18.55 6.92 -19.65
C GLN A 29 17.30 6.19 -19.12
N ILE A 30 16.50 6.87 -18.28
CA ILE A 30 15.24 6.30 -17.76
C ILE A 30 14.25 6.03 -18.89
N LEU A 31 14.11 6.98 -19.83
CA LEU A 31 13.22 6.83 -20.99
C LEU A 31 13.67 5.69 -21.92
N SER A 32 14.98 5.56 -22.16
CA SER A 32 15.54 4.45 -22.96
C SER A 32 15.30 3.11 -22.27
N TRP A 33 15.60 3.02 -20.98
CA TRP A 33 15.32 1.83 -20.16
C TRP A 33 13.84 1.45 -20.20
N ARG A 34 12.93 2.44 -20.05
CA ARG A 34 11.49 2.21 -20.13
C ARG A 34 11.07 1.58 -21.47
N LEU A 35 11.60 2.08 -22.59
CA LEU A 35 11.34 1.53 -23.92
C LEU A 35 11.86 0.08 -24.04
N GLU A 36 13.05 -0.21 -23.52
CA GLU A 36 13.62 -1.56 -23.48
C GLU A 36 12.75 -2.54 -22.68
N GLN A 37 12.24 -2.11 -21.51
CA GLN A 37 11.36 -2.95 -20.72
C GLN A 37 10.03 -3.22 -21.43
N LEU A 38 9.42 -2.20 -22.04
CA LEU A 38 8.18 -2.37 -22.80
C LEU A 38 8.34 -3.27 -24.02
N ALA A 39 9.51 -3.31 -24.62
CA ALA A 39 9.81 -4.23 -25.72
C ALA A 39 9.77 -5.72 -25.31
N LYS A 40 9.91 -6.02 -24.01
CA LYS A 40 9.75 -7.38 -23.44
C LYS A 40 8.26 -7.78 -23.32
N GLY A 41 7.33 -6.82 -23.35
CA GLY A 41 5.88 -7.01 -23.19
C GLY A 41 5.31 -6.23 -22.01
N GLY A 42 4.03 -6.49 -21.70
CA GLY A 42 3.29 -5.81 -20.61
C GLY A 42 2.66 -4.49 -21.04
N GLN A 43 1.95 -3.86 -20.12
CA GLN A 43 1.27 -2.60 -20.34
C GLN A 43 2.12 -1.42 -19.86
N SER A 44 2.09 -0.31 -20.59
CA SER A 44 2.84 0.89 -20.22
C SER A 44 2.39 1.47 -18.88
N SER A 45 1.09 1.36 -18.55
CA SER A 45 0.53 1.77 -17.27
C SER A 45 1.18 1.03 -16.09
N ASP A 46 1.38 -0.28 -16.23
CA ASP A 46 1.95 -1.10 -15.16
C ASP A 46 3.43 -0.77 -14.93
N LEU A 47 4.18 -0.52 -16.02
CA LEU A 47 5.58 -0.08 -15.91
C LEU A 47 5.68 1.33 -15.32
N ASP A 48 4.75 2.23 -15.66
CA ASP A 48 4.69 3.57 -15.07
C ASP A 48 4.35 3.51 -13.57
N TRP A 49 3.45 2.61 -13.15
CA TRP A 49 3.21 2.30 -11.74
C TRP A 49 4.44 1.76 -11.03
N LEU A 50 5.21 0.88 -11.69
CA LEU A 50 6.45 0.37 -11.12
C LEU A 50 7.50 1.47 -10.92
N LEU A 51 7.64 2.39 -11.88
CA LEU A 51 8.52 3.55 -11.75
C LEU A 51 8.07 4.49 -10.63
N ASP A 52 6.76 4.73 -10.49
CA ASP A 52 6.20 5.60 -9.46
C ASP A 52 6.38 4.97 -8.06
N LEU A 53 5.88 3.76 -7.84
CA LEU A 53 5.86 3.14 -6.51
C LEU A 53 7.21 2.53 -6.11
N GLY A 54 7.92 1.92 -7.05
CA GLY A 54 9.19 1.25 -6.81
C GLY A 54 10.40 2.16 -6.98
N GLY A 55 10.32 3.14 -7.87
CA GLY A 55 11.39 4.07 -8.21
C GLY A 55 11.25 5.47 -7.61
N ASP A 56 10.11 5.81 -7.00
CA ASP A 56 9.73 7.15 -6.55
C ASP A 56 9.78 8.21 -7.67
N LEU A 57 9.57 7.77 -8.93
CA LEU A 57 9.46 8.66 -10.09
C LEU A 57 7.98 8.84 -10.44
N ARG A 58 7.36 9.87 -9.89
CA ARG A 58 5.94 10.14 -10.09
C ARG A 58 5.58 10.33 -11.57
N TRP A 59 4.39 9.88 -11.94
CA TRP A 59 3.89 9.95 -13.31
C TRP A 59 4.08 11.34 -13.94
N ARG A 60 3.79 12.41 -13.19
CA ARG A 60 3.99 13.79 -13.66
C ARG A 60 5.46 14.09 -14.00
N GLU A 61 6.38 13.59 -13.19
CA GLU A 61 7.81 13.78 -13.41
C GLU A 61 8.28 12.99 -14.63
N LEU A 62 7.81 11.75 -14.80
CA LEU A 62 8.06 10.95 -15.99
C LEU A 62 7.61 11.69 -17.26
N GLN A 63 6.44 12.37 -17.26
CA GLN A 63 6.00 13.18 -18.38
C GLN A 63 6.95 14.37 -18.66
N LEU A 64 7.49 15.00 -17.62
CA LEU A 64 8.46 16.08 -17.77
C LEU A 64 9.79 15.63 -18.38
N LEU A 65 10.18 14.36 -18.21
CA LEU A 65 11.38 13.80 -18.84
C LEU A 65 11.26 13.75 -20.36
N HIS A 66 10.07 13.54 -20.92
CA HIS A 66 9.84 13.62 -22.36
C HIS A 66 10.07 15.03 -22.91
N LEU A 67 9.84 16.06 -22.11
CA LEU A 67 10.06 17.47 -22.49
C LEU A 67 11.51 17.91 -22.25
N ASN A 68 12.17 17.34 -21.26
CA ASN A 68 13.56 17.65 -20.90
C ASN A 68 14.34 16.37 -20.55
N PRO A 69 14.79 15.60 -21.55
CA PRO A 69 15.51 14.34 -21.33
C PRO A 69 16.86 14.48 -20.60
N GLY A 70 17.46 15.67 -20.62
CA GLY A 70 18.70 15.96 -19.89
C GLY A 70 18.55 16.18 -18.40
N ARG A 71 17.30 16.30 -17.89
CA ARG A 71 17.02 16.46 -16.46
C ARG A 71 17.56 15.27 -15.68
N GLN A 72 18.27 15.57 -14.57
CA GLN A 72 18.74 14.54 -13.64
C GLN A 72 17.63 14.16 -12.65
N VAL A 73 17.48 12.87 -12.41
CA VAL A 73 16.49 12.28 -11.50
C VAL A 73 17.17 11.27 -10.60
N ALA A 74 16.88 11.32 -9.31
CA ALA A 74 17.24 10.28 -8.36
C ALA A 74 16.09 9.29 -8.25
N LEU A 75 16.36 8.00 -8.46
CA LEU A 75 15.38 6.94 -8.17
C LEU A 75 15.62 6.40 -6.75
N SER A 76 14.56 5.97 -6.08
CA SER A 76 14.67 5.31 -4.77
C SER A 76 15.23 3.89 -4.85
N THR A 77 15.41 3.35 -6.07
CA THR A 77 15.98 2.02 -6.33
C THR A 77 16.67 1.98 -7.69
N SER A 78 17.53 1.00 -7.95
CA SER A 78 18.26 0.90 -9.22
C SER A 78 17.37 0.45 -10.37
N LEU A 79 17.72 0.83 -11.60
CA LEU A 79 17.04 0.35 -12.81
C LEU A 79 17.10 -1.18 -12.95
N ASP A 80 18.17 -1.83 -12.48
CA ASP A 80 18.32 -3.29 -12.50
C ASP A 80 17.33 -3.95 -11.54
N ALA A 81 17.13 -3.39 -10.34
CA ALA A 81 16.14 -3.89 -9.39
C ALA A 81 14.72 -3.73 -9.93
N LEU A 82 14.40 -2.58 -10.55
CA LEU A 82 13.12 -2.37 -11.23
C LEU A 82 12.92 -3.33 -12.40
N ALA A 83 13.97 -3.61 -13.19
CA ALA A 83 13.92 -4.58 -14.28
C ALA A 83 13.62 -6.00 -13.75
N ALA A 84 14.20 -6.40 -12.62
CA ALA A 84 13.94 -7.69 -12.01
C ALA A 84 12.46 -7.83 -11.55
N LEU A 85 11.87 -6.77 -10.98
CA LEU A 85 10.44 -6.72 -10.61
C LEU A 85 9.56 -6.78 -11.85
N TRP A 86 9.92 -6.04 -12.92
CA TRP A 86 9.21 -6.09 -14.20
C TRP A 86 9.23 -7.47 -14.82
N ASP A 87 10.39 -8.13 -14.88
CA ASP A 87 10.53 -9.49 -15.36
C ASP A 87 9.70 -10.49 -14.55
N ARG A 88 9.58 -10.27 -13.22
CA ARG A 88 8.71 -11.08 -12.36
C ARG A 88 7.24 -10.83 -12.70
N HIS A 89 6.81 -9.57 -12.85
CA HIS A 89 5.46 -9.21 -13.28
C HIS A 89 5.07 -9.92 -14.60
N LEU A 90 5.95 -9.85 -15.61
CA LEU A 90 5.69 -10.47 -16.91
C LEU A 90 5.57 -12.01 -16.85
N ARG A 91 6.34 -12.67 -15.96
CA ARG A 91 6.32 -14.13 -15.83
C ARG A 91 5.14 -14.65 -15.02
N SER A 92 4.74 -13.96 -13.97
CA SER A 92 3.76 -14.48 -13.00
C SER A 92 2.42 -13.75 -13.01
N ALA A 93 2.28 -12.67 -13.79
CA ALA A 93 1.14 -11.75 -13.76
C ALA A 93 0.83 -11.21 -12.34
N GLU A 94 1.84 -11.17 -11.47
CA GLU A 94 1.71 -10.64 -10.12
C GLU A 94 1.50 -9.12 -10.18
N PRO A 95 0.48 -8.56 -9.50
CA PRO A 95 0.23 -7.12 -9.48
C PRO A 95 1.44 -6.31 -9.01
N ILE A 96 1.68 -5.17 -9.65
CA ILE A 96 2.80 -4.27 -9.29
C ILE A 96 2.75 -3.88 -7.81
N GLN A 97 1.56 -3.66 -7.27
CA GLN A 97 1.36 -3.29 -5.86
C GLN A 97 1.90 -4.37 -4.91
N TYR A 98 1.74 -5.65 -5.22
CA TYR A 98 2.33 -6.73 -4.41
C TYR A 98 3.84 -6.81 -4.57
N LEU A 99 4.36 -6.57 -5.78
CA LEU A 99 5.80 -6.59 -6.05
C LEU A 99 6.55 -5.50 -5.28
N VAL A 100 5.93 -4.31 -5.17
CA VAL A 100 6.52 -3.17 -4.44
C VAL A 100 6.07 -3.09 -2.98
N GLY A 101 5.01 -3.83 -2.61
CA GLY A 101 4.43 -3.83 -1.27
C GLY A 101 3.59 -2.61 -0.93
N LEU A 102 3.24 -1.76 -1.91
CA LEU A 102 2.59 -0.48 -1.70
C LEU A 102 1.37 -0.30 -2.61
N CYS A 103 0.32 0.31 -2.09
CA CYS A 103 -0.88 0.71 -2.84
C CYS A 103 -1.33 2.12 -2.45
N PRO A 104 -1.25 3.11 -3.37
CA PRO A 104 -1.91 4.39 -3.17
C PRO A 104 -3.43 4.20 -3.22
N TRP A 105 -4.12 4.73 -2.24
CA TRP A 105 -5.57 4.71 -2.16
C TRP A 105 -6.06 5.98 -1.46
N ARG A 106 -6.89 6.80 -2.14
CA ARG A 106 -7.21 8.17 -1.72
C ARG A 106 -5.92 8.99 -1.50
N ASP A 107 -5.81 9.61 -0.33
CA ASP A 107 -4.63 10.34 0.16
C ASP A 107 -3.69 9.46 1.03
N LEU A 108 -3.89 8.15 0.98
CA LEU A 108 -3.13 7.17 1.77
C LEU A 108 -2.16 6.40 0.88
N LEU A 109 -1.00 6.09 1.42
CA LEU A 109 -0.12 5.05 0.91
C LEU A 109 -0.19 3.88 1.89
N LEU A 110 -0.66 2.73 1.40
CA LEU A 110 -0.95 1.55 2.20
C LEU A 110 0.04 0.43 1.89
N ASP A 111 0.48 -0.27 2.91
CA ASP A 111 1.17 -1.54 2.74
C ASP A 111 0.17 -2.59 2.26
N VAL A 112 0.60 -3.39 1.29
CA VAL A 112 -0.15 -4.53 0.75
C VAL A 112 0.78 -5.71 0.51
N ALA A 113 0.25 -6.94 0.63
CA ALA A 113 0.99 -8.17 0.35
C ALA A 113 0.06 -9.24 -0.23
N PRO A 114 0.59 -10.28 -0.88
CA PRO A 114 -0.20 -11.44 -1.24
C PRO A 114 -0.99 -11.99 -0.03
N GLY A 115 -2.25 -12.35 -0.26
CA GLY A 115 -3.18 -12.75 0.82
C GLY A 115 -4.10 -11.64 1.32
N VAL A 116 -3.83 -10.38 0.97
CA VAL A 116 -4.68 -9.23 1.30
C VAL A 116 -5.19 -8.58 0.02
N LEU A 117 -6.49 -8.36 -0.09
CA LEU A 117 -7.04 -7.70 -1.27
C LEU A 117 -6.45 -6.30 -1.45
N ILE A 118 -5.90 -6.02 -2.65
CA ILE A 118 -5.47 -4.66 -3.02
C ILE A 118 -6.69 -3.75 -2.98
N PRO A 119 -6.66 -2.65 -2.21
CA PRO A 119 -7.77 -1.70 -2.12
C PRO A 119 -8.25 -1.24 -3.50
N ARG A 120 -9.57 -1.34 -3.72
CA ARG A 120 -10.20 -0.91 -4.96
C ARG A 120 -10.59 0.55 -4.88
N GLN A 121 -10.47 1.29 -5.99
CA GLN A 121 -10.86 2.71 -6.03
C GLN A 121 -12.36 2.88 -5.77
N GLU A 122 -13.19 1.96 -6.25
CA GLU A 122 -14.64 1.98 -6.01
C GLU A 122 -14.99 1.94 -4.51
N THR A 123 -14.14 1.38 -3.68
CA THR A 123 -14.31 1.33 -2.22
C THR A 123 -14.22 2.73 -1.58
N GLU A 124 -13.61 3.70 -2.26
CA GLU A 124 -13.56 5.09 -1.81
C GLU A 124 -14.96 5.70 -1.66
N VAL A 125 -15.90 5.28 -2.49
CA VAL A 125 -17.29 5.72 -2.45
C VAL A 125 -17.94 5.41 -1.09
N LEU A 126 -17.56 4.31 -0.43
CA LEU A 126 -18.08 3.97 0.89
C LEU A 126 -17.65 5.00 1.94
N VAL A 127 -16.42 5.50 1.86
CA VAL A 127 -15.96 6.58 2.75
C VAL A 127 -16.78 7.84 2.51
N GLU A 128 -16.94 8.25 1.25
CA GLU A 128 -17.71 9.47 0.92
C GLU A 128 -19.17 9.36 1.39
N LEU A 129 -19.81 8.22 1.19
CA LEU A 129 -21.16 7.97 1.67
C LEU A 129 -21.25 8.02 3.20
N ALA A 130 -20.30 7.39 3.91
CA ALA A 130 -20.26 7.41 5.37
C ALA A 130 -20.09 8.84 5.90
N LEU A 131 -19.17 9.62 5.31
CA LEU A 131 -18.95 11.02 5.68
C LEU A 131 -20.17 11.89 5.39
N GLY A 132 -20.82 11.68 4.24
CA GLY A 132 -22.03 12.40 3.86
C GLY A 132 -23.23 12.12 4.80
N LEU A 133 -23.41 10.87 5.24
CA LEU A 133 -24.49 10.46 6.13
C LEU A 133 -24.28 10.89 7.58
N MET A 134 -23.04 10.77 8.08
CA MET A 134 -22.75 11.00 9.50
C MET A 134 -22.24 12.40 9.82
N GLY A 135 -21.85 13.17 8.81
CA GLY A 135 -21.29 14.51 8.95
C GLY A 135 -19.93 14.53 9.67
N GLY A 136 -19.44 15.74 9.97
CA GLY A 136 -18.09 15.92 10.49
C GLY A 136 -17.83 15.44 11.92
N ARG A 137 -18.88 15.12 12.69
CA ARG A 137 -18.71 14.56 14.05
C ARG A 137 -18.54 13.05 14.04
N GLY A 138 -18.99 12.38 12.98
CA GLY A 138 -19.03 10.95 12.88
C GLY A 138 -19.93 10.27 13.93
N PRO A 139 -20.02 8.93 13.90
CA PRO A 139 -20.65 8.16 14.95
C PRO A 139 -19.74 8.07 16.17
N GLY A 140 -20.29 7.84 17.38
CA GLY A 140 -19.48 7.57 18.57
C GLY A 140 -18.72 6.25 18.46
N LEU A 141 -19.34 5.28 17.79
CA LEU A 141 -18.83 3.91 17.61
C LEU A 141 -19.11 3.43 16.18
N TRP A 142 -18.17 2.70 15.57
CA TRP A 142 -18.33 2.11 14.24
C TRP A 142 -17.48 0.83 14.09
N ALA A 143 -17.80 0.03 13.11
CA ALA A 143 -17.04 -1.18 12.77
C ALA A 143 -16.86 -1.31 11.25
N ASP A 144 -15.68 -1.75 10.85
CA ASP A 144 -15.31 -2.17 9.49
C ASP A 144 -15.16 -3.69 9.48
N LEU A 145 -16.08 -4.38 8.80
CA LEU A 145 -16.16 -5.84 8.78
C LEU A 145 -15.55 -6.39 7.49
N GLY A 146 -14.48 -7.16 7.61
CA GLY A 146 -13.63 -7.58 6.50
C GLY A 146 -12.67 -6.47 6.11
N THR A 147 -11.94 -5.93 7.10
CA THR A 147 -11.12 -4.71 6.92
C THR A 147 -9.98 -4.87 5.91
N GLY A 148 -9.53 -6.11 5.64
CA GLY A 148 -8.47 -6.38 4.68
C GLY A 148 -7.17 -5.65 5.03
N SER A 149 -6.75 -4.73 4.17
CA SER A 149 -5.59 -3.86 4.42
C SER A 149 -5.83 -2.76 5.47
N GLY A 150 -7.04 -2.62 5.99
CA GLY A 150 -7.42 -1.54 6.91
C GLY A 150 -7.72 -0.20 6.21
N CYS A 151 -7.86 -0.17 4.90
CA CYS A 151 -8.01 1.08 4.14
C CYS A 151 -9.24 1.90 4.56
N LEU A 152 -10.43 1.25 4.71
CA LEU A 152 -11.65 1.91 5.19
C LEU A 152 -11.50 2.35 6.63
N ALA A 153 -11.06 1.44 7.51
CA ALA A 153 -10.86 1.73 8.92
C ALA A 153 -9.94 2.93 9.13
N LEU A 154 -8.84 2.99 8.38
CA LEU A 154 -7.89 4.10 8.45
C LEU A 154 -8.48 5.42 7.96
N ALA A 155 -9.20 5.41 6.83
CA ALA A 155 -9.84 6.61 6.29
C ALA A 155 -10.90 7.17 7.25
N LEU A 156 -11.73 6.30 7.84
CA LEU A 156 -12.75 6.69 8.81
C LEU A 156 -12.13 7.17 10.13
N ALA A 157 -11.06 6.53 10.61
CA ALA A 157 -10.36 6.96 11.80
C ALA A 157 -9.78 8.38 11.68
N ARG A 158 -9.25 8.72 10.51
CA ARG A 158 -8.76 10.09 10.23
C ARG A 158 -9.91 11.10 10.12
N ALA A 159 -11.01 10.69 9.51
CA ALA A 159 -12.16 11.58 9.33
C ALA A 159 -12.91 11.87 10.64
N TRP A 160 -12.92 10.92 11.59
CA TRP A 160 -13.66 10.98 12.84
C TRP A 160 -12.78 10.78 14.09
N PRO A 161 -11.82 11.67 14.35
CA PRO A 161 -10.83 11.45 15.41
C PRO A 161 -11.41 11.36 16.83
N GLY A 162 -12.64 11.85 17.05
CA GLY A 162 -13.36 11.74 18.33
C GLY A 162 -14.17 10.47 18.51
N SER A 163 -14.13 9.54 17.55
CA SER A 163 -14.88 8.27 17.57
C SER A 163 -14.01 7.10 18.03
N ARG A 164 -14.62 5.92 18.18
CA ARG A 164 -13.94 4.64 18.39
C ARG A 164 -14.35 3.66 17.29
N GLY A 165 -13.37 3.05 16.64
CA GLY A 165 -13.57 2.06 15.59
C GLY A 165 -13.18 0.65 16.01
N PHE A 166 -13.81 -0.33 15.35
CA PHE A 166 -13.39 -1.73 15.34
C PHE A 166 -13.10 -2.14 13.89
N ALA A 167 -12.01 -2.82 13.65
CA ALA A 167 -11.67 -3.39 12.37
C ALA A 167 -11.58 -4.91 12.51
N VAL A 168 -12.51 -5.63 11.89
CA VAL A 168 -12.64 -7.08 12.02
C VAL A 168 -12.14 -7.75 10.75
N GLU A 169 -11.30 -8.76 10.90
CA GLU A 169 -10.78 -9.54 9.78
C GLU A 169 -10.56 -11.00 10.23
N HIS A 170 -10.83 -11.95 9.34
CA HIS A 170 -10.69 -13.37 9.66
C HIS A 170 -9.30 -13.94 9.26
N SER A 171 -8.58 -13.28 8.34
CA SER A 171 -7.23 -13.67 7.94
C SER A 171 -6.18 -13.07 8.86
N PRO A 172 -5.34 -13.90 9.52
CA PRO A 172 -4.22 -13.40 10.32
C PRO A 172 -3.21 -12.59 9.50
N GLU A 173 -3.01 -12.94 8.22
CA GLU A 173 -2.14 -12.24 7.30
C GLU A 173 -2.67 -10.82 7.03
N ALA A 174 -3.97 -10.68 6.79
CA ALA A 174 -4.60 -9.39 6.59
C ALA A 174 -4.57 -8.53 7.85
N ILE A 175 -4.80 -9.12 9.04
CA ILE A 175 -4.64 -8.41 10.33
C ILE A 175 -3.23 -7.83 10.49
N ALA A 176 -2.20 -8.58 10.12
CA ALA A 176 -0.82 -8.09 10.22
C ALA A 176 -0.59 -6.84 9.34
N ILE A 177 -1.08 -6.87 8.09
CA ILE A 177 -1.01 -5.71 7.16
C ILE A 177 -1.84 -4.54 7.68
N ALA A 178 -3.08 -4.77 8.11
CA ALA A 178 -3.94 -3.72 8.68
C ALA A 178 -3.32 -3.09 9.93
N THR A 179 -2.65 -3.90 10.77
CA THR A 179 -1.92 -3.41 11.95
C THR A 179 -0.82 -2.44 11.54
N GLY A 180 0.03 -2.82 10.58
CA GLY A 180 1.08 -1.96 10.04
C GLY A 180 0.51 -0.65 9.51
N ASN A 181 -0.55 -0.74 8.70
CA ASN A 181 -1.21 0.43 8.12
C ASN A 181 -1.83 1.37 9.16
N LEU A 182 -2.46 0.85 10.20
CA LEU A 182 -3.09 1.66 11.25
C LEU A 182 -2.07 2.26 12.24
N GLN A 183 -0.94 1.59 12.46
CA GLN A 183 0.11 2.03 13.38
C GLN A 183 1.18 2.91 12.72
N ALA A 184 1.23 2.97 11.40
CA ALA A 184 2.21 3.78 10.69
C ALA A 184 2.12 5.25 11.14
N PRO A 185 3.26 5.94 11.39
CA PRO A 185 3.28 7.33 11.79
C PRO A 185 2.54 8.22 10.77
N ARG A 186 1.61 9.05 11.25
CA ARG A 186 0.84 9.98 10.42
C ARG A 186 0.62 11.29 11.15
N GLU A 187 0.43 12.35 10.38
CA GLU A 187 0.10 13.65 10.93
C GLU A 187 -1.40 13.75 11.29
N GLY A 188 -1.67 14.47 12.36
CA GLY A 188 -3.02 14.77 12.82
C GLY A 188 -3.65 13.74 13.75
N PRO A 189 -4.78 14.10 14.38
CA PRO A 189 -5.49 13.22 15.29
C PRO A 189 -6.24 12.12 14.51
N MET A 190 -6.32 10.93 15.11
CA MET A 190 -7.07 9.79 14.59
C MET A 190 -7.93 9.17 15.68
N ALA A 191 -9.03 8.54 15.29
CA ALA A 191 -9.81 7.70 16.18
C ALA A 191 -8.96 6.49 16.66
N SER A 192 -9.27 6.00 17.87
CA SER A 192 -8.79 4.70 18.29
C SER A 192 -9.47 3.60 17.48
N VAL A 193 -8.70 2.73 16.84
CA VAL A 193 -9.20 1.56 16.12
C VAL A 193 -8.65 0.30 16.76
N GLU A 194 -9.55 -0.59 17.17
CA GLU A 194 -9.22 -1.90 17.72
C GLU A 194 -9.34 -2.95 16.60
N LEU A 195 -8.25 -3.67 16.35
CA LEU A 195 -8.21 -4.77 15.38
C LEU A 195 -8.61 -6.07 16.06
N LEU A 196 -9.58 -6.78 15.48
CA LEU A 196 -10.15 -8.00 16.01
C LEU A 196 -10.06 -9.13 14.98
N LEU A 197 -9.42 -10.22 15.34
CA LEU A 197 -9.40 -11.43 14.53
C LEU A 197 -10.71 -12.20 14.74
N GLY A 198 -11.43 -12.48 13.66
CA GLY A 198 -12.67 -13.25 13.69
C GLY A 198 -13.56 -13.01 12.49
N SER A 199 -14.74 -13.61 12.51
CA SER A 199 -15.69 -13.56 11.39
C SER A 199 -16.84 -12.61 11.69
N TRP A 200 -17.05 -11.63 10.81
CA TRP A 200 -18.17 -10.70 10.86
C TRP A 200 -18.36 -10.06 12.25
N TRP A 201 -19.54 -10.31 12.89
CA TRP A 201 -19.93 -9.73 14.17
C TRP A 201 -19.46 -10.55 15.38
N GLU A 202 -18.89 -11.74 15.16
CA GLU A 202 -18.52 -12.63 16.28
C GLU A 202 -17.58 -11.98 17.32
N PRO A 203 -16.52 -11.26 16.93
CA PRO A 203 -15.60 -10.64 17.87
C PRO A 203 -16.19 -9.42 18.58
N LEU A 204 -17.32 -8.90 18.11
CA LEU A 204 -17.98 -7.70 18.65
C LEU A 204 -19.04 -8.02 19.69
N GLN A 205 -19.32 -9.28 19.98
CA GLN A 205 -20.24 -9.66 21.07
C GLN A 205 -19.45 -9.74 22.39
N PRO A 206 -19.90 -9.07 23.46
CA PRO A 206 -21.24 -8.52 23.72
C PRO A 206 -21.31 -6.97 23.72
N PHE A 207 -21.01 -6.31 22.63
CA PHE A 207 -21.17 -4.85 22.49
C PHE A 207 -22.57 -4.47 22.07
#